data_1d544a0cf2e5ec84066df0887ef10e33
#
_entry.id   1d544a0cf2e5ec84066df0887ef10e33
#
_cell.length_a   1.000
_cell.length_b   1.000
_cell.length_c   1.000
_cell.angle_alpha   90.00
_cell.angle_beta   90.00
_cell.angle_gamma   90.00
#
_symmetry.space_group_name_H-M   'P 1'
#
loop_
_entity.id
_entity.type
_entity.pdbx_description
1 polymer ?
#
loop_
_entity_poly.entity_id
_entity_poly.type
_entity_poly.pdbx_seq_one_letter_code
_entity_poly.pdbx_strand_id
1 'polypeptide(L)'
;MATCGIGLGHATRCEPIADALKNEGVNVVFSTCFEAADYLMKMGYKVFKTIQMSYAVNNDGMIDYKTSLVHQPGFFRVIKLSLKELALEFKRIKSYNPDLIFSDSRLAPILIAKALGMPSILMLNQFKINIANSTLHNSFIEKISFDIMNGLWSISNSVVEGIWS
;
A
#
# COMPACT_ATOMS: atom_id res chain seq x y z
N MET A 1 8.69 7.33 2.47
CA MET A 1 8.32 5.98 2.01
C MET A 1 6.99 5.60 2.63
N ALA A 2 6.08 4.99 1.87
CA ALA A 2 4.78 4.52 2.35
C ALA A 2 4.72 3.00 2.22
N THR A 3 4.68 2.28 3.33
CA THR A 3 4.68 0.82 3.32
C THR A 3 3.41 0.24 3.92
N CYS A 4 2.96 -0.89 3.41
CA CYS A 4 1.84 -1.63 3.98
C CYS A 4 2.15 -2.00 5.44
N GLY A 5 1.17 -1.80 6.31
CA GLY A 5 1.33 -1.99 7.76
C GLY A 5 0.98 -3.39 8.25
N ILE A 6 0.41 -4.23 7.39
CA ILE A 6 -0.06 -5.57 7.75
C ILE A 6 1.12 -6.54 7.68
N GLY A 7 1.50 -7.06 8.83
CA GLY A 7 2.69 -7.90 8.98
C GLY A 7 4.01 -7.13 8.80
N LEU A 8 5.13 -7.81 8.96
CA LEU A 8 6.46 -7.20 8.91
C LEU A 8 7.12 -7.25 7.53
N GLY A 9 6.66 -8.12 6.62
CA GLY A 9 7.32 -8.37 5.34
C GLY A 9 7.54 -7.12 4.47
N HIS A 10 6.57 -6.20 4.48
CA HIS A 10 6.67 -4.93 3.77
C HIS A 10 7.69 -3.98 4.44
N ALA A 11 7.70 -3.91 5.75
CA ALA A 11 8.62 -3.07 6.50
C ALA A 11 10.07 -3.56 6.35
N THR A 12 10.31 -4.86 6.53
CA THR A 12 11.65 -5.47 6.46
C THR A 12 12.27 -5.40 5.07
N ARG A 13 11.48 -5.41 4.00
CA ARG A 13 12.02 -5.21 2.65
C ARG A 13 12.26 -3.75 2.28
N CYS A 14 11.51 -2.82 2.90
CA CYS A 14 11.73 -1.38 2.70
C CYS A 14 12.90 -0.84 3.51
N GLU A 15 13.24 -1.46 4.64
CA GLU A 15 14.31 -1.03 5.54
C GLU A 15 15.68 -0.96 4.84
N PRO A 16 16.20 -2.01 4.16
CA PRO A 16 17.50 -1.93 3.49
C PRO A 16 17.54 -0.87 2.39
N ILE A 17 16.42 -0.62 1.70
CA ILE A 17 16.32 0.47 0.72
C ILE A 17 16.44 1.82 1.43
N ALA A 18 15.75 1.97 2.56
CA ALA A 18 15.80 3.19 3.35
C ALA A 18 17.19 3.44 3.94
N ASP A 19 17.88 2.40 4.40
CA ASP A 19 19.24 2.50 4.92
C ASP A 19 20.24 2.90 3.82
N ALA A 20 20.12 2.30 2.64
CA ALA A 20 20.94 2.68 1.50
C ALA A 20 20.75 4.16 1.14
N LEU A 21 19.50 4.63 1.09
CA LEU A 21 19.18 6.03 0.82
C LEU A 21 19.71 6.97 1.92
N LYS A 22 19.60 6.59 3.18
CA LYS A 22 20.17 7.38 4.30
C LYS A 22 21.68 7.48 4.23
N ASN A 23 22.37 6.42 3.83
CA ASN A 23 23.82 6.41 3.64
C ASN A 23 24.26 7.36 2.52
N GLU A 24 23.40 7.60 1.53
CA GLU A 24 23.58 8.61 0.47
C GLU A 24 23.10 10.03 0.88
N GLY A 25 22.79 10.24 2.16
CA GLY A 25 22.35 11.53 2.70
C GLY A 25 20.88 11.88 2.45
N VAL A 26 20.07 10.94 1.97
CA VAL A 26 18.64 11.16 1.75
C VAL A 26 17.87 11.09 3.06
N ASN A 27 17.01 12.08 3.31
CA ASN A 27 16.15 12.08 4.48
C ASN A 27 14.93 11.19 4.25
N VAL A 28 14.89 10.03 4.90
CA VAL A 28 13.82 9.05 4.75
C VAL A 28 12.85 9.11 5.93
N VAL A 29 11.56 9.20 5.61
CA VAL A 29 10.45 9.16 6.57
C VAL A 29 9.43 8.13 6.10
N PHE A 30 8.89 7.36 7.04
CA PHE A 30 7.88 6.35 6.75
C PHE A 30 6.46 6.84 7.07
N SER A 31 5.50 6.41 6.24
CA SER A 31 4.07 6.44 6.52
C SER A 31 3.56 5.00 6.51
N THR A 32 3.12 4.51 7.66
CA THR A 32 2.64 3.14 7.83
C THR A 32 1.79 3.01 9.10
N CYS A 33 1.33 1.80 9.42
CA CYS A 33 0.50 1.51 10.58
C CYS A 33 0.83 0.13 11.17
N PHE A 34 0.10 -0.25 12.19
CA PHE A 34 0.20 -1.56 12.86
C PHE A 34 1.64 -1.95 13.24
N GLU A 35 1.97 -3.23 13.11
CA GLU A 35 3.26 -3.81 13.50
C GLU A 35 4.44 -3.19 12.75
N ALA A 36 4.25 -2.84 11.48
CA ALA A 36 5.27 -2.19 10.67
C ALA A 36 5.67 -0.81 11.22
N ALA A 37 4.72 -0.06 11.78
CA ALA A 37 5.02 1.23 12.39
C ALA A 37 5.88 1.07 13.64
N ASP A 38 5.54 0.13 14.49
CA ASP A 38 6.28 -0.10 15.74
C ASP A 38 7.68 -0.67 15.47
N TYR A 39 7.80 -1.53 14.45
CA TYR A 39 9.08 -2.06 13.99
C TYR A 39 10.00 -0.93 13.49
N LEU A 40 9.55 -0.12 12.54
CA LEU A 40 10.36 0.94 11.95
C LEU A 40 10.73 2.03 12.96
N MET A 41 9.86 2.33 13.93
CA MET A 41 10.22 3.22 15.04
C MET A 41 11.33 2.65 15.91
N LYS A 42 11.32 1.32 16.19
CA LYS A 42 12.42 0.65 16.92
C LYS A 42 13.74 0.68 16.16
N MET A 43 13.69 0.66 14.82
CA MET A 43 14.86 0.82 13.96
C MET A 43 15.34 2.29 13.84
N GLY A 44 14.71 3.22 14.55
CA GLY A 44 15.12 4.63 14.60
C GLY A 44 14.62 5.48 13.44
N TYR A 45 13.64 5.01 12.68
CA TYR A 45 13.03 5.81 11.62
C TYR A 45 11.95 6.74 12.16
N LYS A 46 11.84 7.91 11.55
CA LYS A 46 10.68 8.77 11.74
C LYS A 46 9.48 8.16 11.03
N VAL A 47 8.40 7.89 11.78
CA VAL A 47 7.19 7.22 11.27
C VAL A 47 5.96 8.08 11.51
N PHE A 48 5.22 8.34 10.46
CA PHE A 48 3.86 8.87 10.53
C PHE A 48 2.87 7.70 10.58
N LYS A 49 2.24 7.47 11.72
CA LYS A 49 1.20 6.43 11.84
C LYS A 49 -0.02 6.83 11.02
N THR A 50 -0.41 5.99 10.09
CA THR A 50 -1.56 6.18 9.20
C THR A 50 -2.68 5.20 9.51
N ILE A 51 -3.74 5.28 8.74
CA ILE A 51 -4.85 4.34 8.76
C ILE A 51 -4.72 3.50 7.50
N GLN A 52 -4.81 2.21 7.64
CA GLN A 52 -4.90 1.28 6.52
C GLN A 52 -6.08 0.35 6.77
N MET A 53 -6.75 -0.01 5.70
CA MET A 53 -7.82 -0.98 5.75
C MET A 53 -7.24 -2.36 6.04
N SER A 54 -7.80 -3.04 7.04
CA SER A 54 -7.56 -4.47 7.25
C SER A 54 -8.55 -5.27 6.45
N TYR A 55 -8.10 -6.34 5.84
CA TYR A 55 -8.93 -7.30 5.12
C TYR A 55 -9.26 -8.48 6.03
N ALA A 56 -10.41 -9.11 5.83
CA ALA A 56 -10.68 -10.41 6.42
C ALA A 56 -9.77 -11.45 5.76
N VAL A 57 -9.23 -12.34 6.57
CA VAL A 57 -8.36 -13.43 6.11
C VAL A 57 -9.10 -14.74 6.36
N ASN A 58 -9.10 -15.62 5.38
CA ASN A 58 -9.69 -16.96 5.52
C ASN A 58 -8.77 -17.89 6.34
N ASN A 59 -9.22 -19.11 6.59
CA ASN A 59 -8.46 -20.10 7.37
C ASN A 59 -7.12 -20.51 6.73
N ASP A 60 -6.96 -20.28 5.42
CA ASP A 60 -5.74 -20.56 4.65
C ASP A 60 -4.77 -19.36 4.62
N GLY A 61 -5.10 -18.27 5.34
CA GLY A 61 -4.29 -17.06 5.36
C GLY A 61 -4.45 -16.15 4.13
N MET A 62 -5.39 -16.45 3.22
CA MET A 62 -5.66 -15.63 2.04
C MET A 62 -6.72 -14.56 2.33
N ILE A 63 -6.63 -13.44 1.59
CA ILE A 63 -7.62 -12.35 1.72
C ILE A 63 -8.99 -12.84 1.25
N ASP A 64 -9.96 -12.79 2.15
CA ASP A 64 -11.37 -13.05 1.83
C ASP A 64 -12.05 -11.74 1.42
N TYR A 65 -12.04 -11.48 0.12
CA TYR A 65 -12.65 -10.28 -0.45
C TYR A 65 -14.16 -10.22 -0.22
N LYS A 66 -14.86 -11.35 -0.27
CA LYS A 66 -16.30 -11.42 -0.06
C LYS A 66 -16.67 -11.02 1.36
N THR A 67 -16.03 -11.61 2.36
CA THR A 67 -16.23 -11.25 3.76
C THR A 67 -15.81 -9.81 4.02
N SER A 68 -14.71 -9.35 3.43
CA SER A 68 -14.22 -7.98 3.58
C SER A 68 -15.19 -6.93 3.04
N LEU A 69 -15.84 -7.19 1.90
CA LEU A 69 -16.76 -6.24 1.26
C LEU A 69 -18.19 -6.33 1.80
N VAL A 70 -18.68 -7.53 2.16
CA VAL A 70 -20.09 -7.74 2.51
C VAL A 70 -20.34 -7.66 4.02
N HIS A 71 -19.43 -8.23 4.82
CA HIS A 71 -19.66 -8.38 6.26
C HIS A 71 -18.76 -7.51 7.13
N GLN A 72 -17.44 -7.57 6.95
CA GLN A 72 -16.48 -6.83 7.77
C GLN A 72 -15.22 -6.47 6.94
N PRO A 73 -14.97 -5.18 6.72
CA PRO A 73 -15.62 -4.00 7.32
C PRO A 73 -16.92 -3.55 6.64
N GLY A 74 -17.34 -4.16 5.51
CA GLY A 74 -18.51 -3.76 4.73
C GLY A 74 -18.25 -2.56 3.80
N PHE A 75 -18.95 -2.52 2.66
CA PHE A 75 -18.69 -1.58 1.55
C PHE A 75 -18.61 -0.10 1.96
N PHE A 76 -19.57 0.39 2.72
CA PHE A 76 -19.59 1.79 3.15
C PHE A 76 -18.44 2.12 4.09
N ARG A 77 -18.06 1.19 4.95
CA ARG A 77 -16.93 1.38 5.87
C ARG A 77 -15.61 1.37 5.11
N VAL A 78 -15.46 0.51 4.09
CA VAL A 78 -14.31 0.50 3.18
C VAL A 78 -14.13 1.87 2.53
N ILE A 79 -15.18 2.42 1.90
CA ILE A 79 -15.14 3.75 1.27
C ILE A 79 -14.76 4.81 2.30
N LYS A 80 -15.42 4.83 3.45
CA LYS A 80 -15.14 5.82 4.50
C LYS A 80 -13.69 5.76 4.98
N LEU A 81 -13.14 4.57 5.19
CA LEU A 81 -11.75 4.38 5.61
C LEU A 81 -10.77 4.79 4.52
N SER A 82 -11.04 4.45 3.25
CA SER A 82 -10.21 4.85 2.11
C SER A 82 -10.18 6.37 1.94
N LEU A 83 -11.32 7.03 2.04
CA LEU A 83 -11.37 8.50 2.00
C LEU A 83 -10.63 9.14 3.17
N LYS A 84 -10.75 8.56 4.36
CA LYS A 84 -10.02 9.03 5.55
C LYS A 84 -8.51 8.82 5.40
N GLU A 85 -8.08 7.68 4.84
CA GLU A 85 -6.68 7.43 4.52
C GLU A 85 -6.15 8.44 3.52
N LEU A 86 -6.87 8.66 2.40
CA LEU A 86 -6.51 9.66 1.39
C LEU A 86 -6.36 11.07 2.00
N ALA A 87 -7.32 11.50 2.80
CA ALA A 87 -7.28 12.82 3.43
C ALA A 87 -6.09 12.97 4.39
N LEU A 88 -5.80 11.92 5.17
CA LEU A 88 -4.70 11.90 6.12
C LEU A 88 -3.34 11.92 5.41
N GLU A 89 -3.16 11.09 4.39
CA GLU A 89 -1.94 11.04 3.59
C GLU A 89 -1.74 12.35 2.81
N PHE A 90 -2.78 12.91 2.21
CA PHE A 90 -2.71 14.20 1.53
C PHE A 90 -2.19 15.30 2.46
N LYS A 91 -2.76 15.41 3.67
CA LYS A 91 -2.33 16.39 4.65
C LYS A 91 -0.85 16.22 5.02
N ARG A 92 -0.40 14.97 5.19
CA ARG A 92 0.99 14.65 5.57
C ARG A 92 1.96 14.91 4.45
N ILE A 93 1.66 14.43 3.24
CA ILE A 93 2.51 14.63 2.06
C ILE A 93 2.65 16.12 1.78
N LYS A 94 1.53 16.87 1.81
CA LYS A 94 1.57 18.33 1.60
C LYS A 94 2.35 19.08 2.70
N SER A 95 2.21 18.66 3.95
CA SER A 95 2.91 19.28 5.08
C SER A 95 4.40 18.96 5.10
N TYR A 96 4.77 17.73 4.75
CA TYR A 96 6.16 17.29 4.75
C TYR A 96 6.89 17.70 3.47
N ASN A 97 6.18 17.84 2.36
CA ASN A 97 6.67 18.20 1.02
C ASN A 97 7.88 17.38 0.58
N PRO A 98 7.76 16.05 0.45
CA PRO A 98 8.86 15.21 0.01
C PRO A 98 9.15 15.39 -1.48
N ASP A 99 10.38 15.15 -1.91
CA ASP A 99 10.79 15.20 -3.32
C ASP A 99 10.32 13.98 -4.12
N LEU A 100 10.13 12.84 -3.43
CA LEU A 100 9.74 11.57 -4.03
C LEU A 100 8.84 10.77 -3.08
N ILE A 101 7.82 10.16 -3.64
CA ILE A 101 7.00 9.16 -2.97
C ILE A 101 7.43 7.76 -3.42
N PHE A 102 7.94 6.95 -2.48
CA PHE A 102 8.12 5.51 -2.68
C PHE A 102 7.01 4.78 -1.92
N SER A 103 6.22 3.98 -2.61
CA SER A 103 5.11 3.25 -2.00
C SER A 103 5.25 1.75 -2.22
N ASP A 104 5.17 1.00 -1.12
CA ASP A 104 5.12 -0.44 -1.15
C ASP A 104 3.69 -0.91 -0.84
N SER A 105 3.01 -1.37 -1.89
CA SER A 105 1.66 -1.96 -1.84
C SER A 105 0.58 -1.04 -1.23
N ARG A 106 0.77 0.30 -1.27
CA ARG A 106 -0.23 1.28 -0.84
C ARG A 106 -0.60 2.22 -1.97
N LEU A 107 -1.90 2.28 -2.28
CA LEU A 107 -2.43 3.07 -3.40
C LEU A 107 -2.58 4.56 -3.07
N ALA A 108 -3.06 4.89 -1.87
CA ALA A 108 -3.36 6.27 -1.49
C ALA A 108 -2.19 7.24 -1.69
N PRO A 109 -0.94 6.94 -1.27
CA PRO A 109 0.20 7.82 -1.51
C PRO A 109 0.50 8.05 -3.00
N ILE A 110 0.31 7.03 -3.85
CA ILE A 110 0.52 7.13 -5.30
C ILE A 110 -0.51 8.05 -5.95
N LEU A 111 -1.79 7.89 -5.60
CA LEU A 111 -2.86 8.77 -6.09
C LEU A 111 -2.61 10.23 -5.71
N ILE A 112 -2.15 10.47 -4.48
CA ILE A 112 -1.83 11.81 -4.00
C ILE A 112 -0.60 12.38 -4.71
N ALA A 113 0.46 11.58 -4.86
CA ALA A 113 1.65 11.99 -5.62
C ALA A 113 1.26 12.45 -7.04
N LYS A 114 0.43 11.66 -7.72
CA LYS A 114 -0.08 12.01 -9.05
C LYS A 114 -0.89 13.30 -9.05
N ALA A 115 -1.80 13.47 -8.08
CA ALA A 115 -2.61 14.68 -7.96
C ALA A 115 -1.78 15.95 -7.67
N LEU A 116 -0.65 15.80 -7.00
CA LEU A 116 0.28 16.90 -6.68
C LEU A 116 1.41 17.07 -7.70
N GLY A 117 1.46 16.27 -8.77
CA GLY A 117 2.55 16.31 -9.77
C GLY A 117 3.90 15.84 -9.23
N MET A 118 3.91 15.04 -8.15
CA MET A 118 5.13 14.56 -7.51
C MET A 118 5.62 13.26 -8.14
N PRO A 119 6.95 13.05 -8.25
CA PRO A 119 7.49 11.78 -8.67
C PRO A 119 7.08 10.65 -7.72
N SER A 120 6.80 9.48 -8.26
CA SER A 120 6.43 8.32 -7.44
C SER A 120 6.98 7.02 -8.00
N ILE A 121 7.40 6.14 -7.10
CA ILE A 121 7.82 4.77 -7.36
C ILE A 121 6.89 3.85 -6.60
N LEU A 122 6.34 2.85 -7.29
CA LEU A 122 5.51 1.82 -6.70
C LEU A 122 6.25 0.49 -6.70
N MET A 123 6.33 -0.13 -5.53
CA MET A 123 6.82 -1.50 -5.37
C MET A 123 5.65 -2.43 -5.07
N LEU A 124 5.55 -3.51 -5.80
CA LEU A 124 4.52 -4.54 -5.65
C LEU A 124 5.15 -5.93 -5.63
N ASN A 125 4.51 -6.86 -4.93
CA ASN A 125 4.87 -8.28 -5.03
C ASN A 125 4.52 -8.84 -6.41
N GLN A 126 3.40 -8.35 -6.98
CA GLN A 126 2.89 -8.78 -8.26
C GLN A 126 2.11 -7.63 -8.90
N PHE A 127 2.51 -7.23 -10.10
CA PHE A 127 1.85 -6.12 -10.81
C PHE A 127 0.54 -6.56 -11.48
N LYS A 128 0.53 -7.77 -12.04
CA LYS A 128 -0.67 -8.36 -12.65
C LYS A 128 -1.10 -9.58 -11.86
N ILE A 129 -2.29 -9.52 -11.30
CA ILE A 129 -2.90 -10.68 -10.66
C ILE A 129 -3.63 -11.46 -11.76
N ASN A 130 -3.06 -12.59 -12.18
CA ASN A 130 -3.72 -13.53 -13.06
C ASN A 130 -4.41 -14.60 -12.21
N ILE A 131 -5.73 -14.64 -12.25
CA ILE A 131 -6.49 -15.70 -11.60
C ILE A 131 -6.53 -16.88 -12.59
N ALA A 132 -5.65 -17.85 -12.41
CA ALA A 132 -5.73 -19.10 -13.15
C ALA A 132 -6.94 -19.90 -12.65
N ASN A 133 -7.94 -20.08 -13.52
CA ASN A 133 -9.06 -21.02 -13.37
C ASN A 133 -9.77 -21.04 -12.00
N SER A 134 -10.45 -19.96 -11.65
CA SER A 134 -11.48 -20.08 -10.62
C SER A 134 -12.73 -20.69 -11.23
N THR A 135 -13.03 -21.94 -10.90
CA THR A 135 -14.26 -22.67 -11.26
C THR A 135 -15.49 -22.12 -10.54
N LEU A 136 -15.43 -20.95 -9.94
CA LEU A 136 -16.49 -20.39 -9.12
C LEU A 136 -17.07 -19.12 -9.72
N HIS A 137 -18.36 -19.13 -9.78
CA HIS A 137 -19.37 -18.20 -10.29
C HIS A 137 -19.28 -16.71 -9.89
N ASN A 138 -18.22 -16.27 -9.22
CA ASN A 138 -17.98 -14.88 -8.79
C ASN A 138 -17.04 -14.09 -9.72
N SER A 139 -16.78 -14.60 -10.91
CA SER A 139 -15.69 -14.13 -11.78
C SER A 139 -15.85 -12.71 -12.30
N PHE A 140 -17.06 -12.16 -12.42
CA PHE A 140 -17.27 -10.85 -13.05
C PHE A 140 -16.90 -9.69 -12.12
N ILE A 141 -17.36 -9.73 -10.86
CA ILE A 141 -17.05 -8.67 -9.87
C ILE A 141 -15.56 -8.70 -9.51
N GLU A 142 -14.99 -9.89 -9.34
CA GLU A 142 -13.56 -10.07 -9.08
C GLU A 142 -12.73 -9.55 -10.26
N LYS A 143 -13.06 -9.92 -11.48
CA LYS A 143 -12.37 -9.44 -12.66
C LYS A 143 -12.40 -7.92 -12.80
N ILE A 144 -13.56 -7.29 -12.63
CA ILE A 144 -13.68 -5.83 -12.65
C ILE A 144 -12.84 -5.21 -11.52
N SER A 145 -12.88 -5.78 -10.33
CA SER A 145 -12.10 -5.27 -9.19
C SER A 145 -10.59 -5.34 -9.48
N PHE A 146 -10.12 -6.42 -10.08
CA PHE A 146 -8.71 -6.57 -10.47
C PHE A 146 -8.32 -5.66 -11.63
N ASP A 147 -9.17 -5.49 -12.63
CA ASP A 147 -8.91 -4.57 -13.75
C ASP A 147 -8.83 -3.12 -13.26
N ILE A 148 -9.71 -2.71 -12.35
CA ILE A 148 -9.66 -1.41 -11.69
C ILE A 148 -8.37 -1.27 -10.87
N MET A 149 -8.00 -2.26 -10.08
CA MET A 149 -6.78 -2.23 -9.28
C MET A 149 -5.54 -2.15 -10.16
N ASN A 150 -5.44 -2.96 -11.20
CA ASN A 150 -4.33 -2.93 -12.14
C ASN A 150 -4.23 -1.56 -12.86
N GLY A 151 -5.37 -0.99 -13.24
CA GLY A 151 -5.42 0.37 -13.81
C GLY A 151 -4.96 1.43 -12.82
N LEU A 152 -5.36 1.34 -11.57
CA LEU A 152 -4.94 2.28 -10.52
C LEU A 152 -3.44 2.17 -10.19
N TRP A 153 -2.87 0.96 -10.21
CA TRP A 153 -1.43 0.77 -9.98
C TRP A 153 -0.58 1.35 -11.12
N SER A 154 -1.08 1.37 -12.35
CA SER A 154 -0.36 1.93 -13.51
C SER A 154 -0.21 3.47 -13.48
N ILE A 155 -0.82 4.14 -12.52
CA ILE A 155 -0.75 5.62 -12.37
C ILE A 155 0.63 6.10 -11.88
N SER A 156 1.41 5.24 -11.20
CA SER A 156 2.75 5.61 -10.72
C SER A 156 3.73 5.89 -11.86
N ASN A 157 4.73 6.73 -11.62
CA ASN A 157 5.76 7.04 -12.62
C ASN A 157 6.66 5.84 -12.94
N SER A 158 6.89 5.00 -11.93
CA SER A 158 7.70 3.79 -12.07
C SER A 158 7.11 2.68 -11.20
N VAL A 159 7.10 1.47 -11.72
CA VAL A 159 6.68 0.27 -11.00
C VAL A 159 7.86 -0.68 -10.90
N VAL A 160 8.16 -1.12 -9.69
CA VAL A 160 9.17 -2.15 -9.41
C VAL A 160 8.44 -3.38 -8.92
N GLU A 161 8.58 -4.48 -9.65
CA GLU A 161 8.05 -5.77 -9.25
C GLU A 161 9.11 -6.54 -8.48
N GLY A 162 8.80 -6.93 -7.25
CA GLY A 162 9.69 -7.74 -6.44
C GLY A 162 9.61 -9.20 -6.88
N ILE A 163 10.68 -9.71 -7.49
CA ILE A 163 10.81 -11.15 -7.75
C ILE A 163 11.40 -11.76 -6.48
N TRP A 164 10.61 -12.54 -5.78
CA TRP A 164 11.07 -13.33 -4.65
C TRP A 164 11.34 -14.76 -5.14
N SER A 165 12.60 -15.13 -5.24
CA SER A 165 13.03 -16.52 -5.42
C SER A 165 13.04 -17.24 -4.07
#